data_34e42dbcfa81c55b2c5ab2fa1a88c68d
#
_entry.id   34e42dbcfa81c55b2c5ab2fa1a88c68d
#
_cell.length_a   1.000
_cell.length_b   1.000
_cell.length_c   1.000
_cell.angle_alpha   90.00
_cell.angle_beta   90.00
_cell.angle_gamma   90.00
#
_symmetry.space_group_name_H-M   'P 1'
#
loop_
_entity.id
_entity.type
_entity.pdbx_description
1 polymer ?
#
loop_
_entity_poly.entity_id
_entity_poly.type
_entity_poly.pdbx_seq_one_letter_code
_entity_poly.pdbx_strand_id
1 'polypeptide(L)'
;MALIRSTPSERTERVSRKQERDCDNLARSLDDASAEVRRWAARDLADCPGSSAVLVARLARESDAAVREVILTTLTRLGDSTAVTGLVQCMRSEDAALRNEAIEAMKLLPDAVAPIMRELLADPDSDMRIFAVNILESLKHPDVELWLREVIERDPHINVCATAVDLLGEVGSSAALTSLQQLKARFADQAYIAFAADLAIKRIQED
;
A
#
# COMPACT_ATOMS: atom_id res chain seq x y z
N MET A 1 -12.64 -44.22 -18.97
CA MET A 1 -12.20 -42.81 -18.86
C MET A 1 -12.42 -42.16 -20.20
N ALA A 2 -13.40 -41.22 -20.28
CA ALA A 2 -13.67 -40.50 -21.51
C ALA A 2 -12.80 -39.24 -21.55
N LEU A 3 -11.93 -39.16 -22.54
CA LEU A 3 -11.14 -37.96 -22.82
C LEU A 3 -12.09 -36.89 -23.39
N ILE A 4 -12.33 -35.84 -22.65
CA ILE A 4 -13.06 -34.66 -23.12
C ILE A 4 -12.15 -33.96 -24.14
N ARG A 5 -12.47 -34.07 -25.44
CA ARG A 5 -11.80 -33.30 -26.50
C ARG A 5 -12.34 -31.86 -26.47
N SER A 6 -11.47 -30.89 -26.23
CA SER A 6 -11.82 -29.46 -26.39
C SER A 6 -12.29 -29.18 -27.81
N THR A 7 -13.35 -28.35 -27.94
CA THR A 7 -13.91 -27.99 -29.24
C THR A 7 -12.92 -27.13 -30.04
N PRO A 8 -13.00 -27.11 -31.38
CA PRO A 8 -12.17 -26.25 -32.23
C PRO A 8 -12.23 -24.77 -31.87
N SER A 9 -13.40 -24.28 -31.39
CA SER A 9 -13.61 -22.91 -30.92
C SER A 9 -12.77 -22.58 -29.68
N GLU A 10 -12.77 -23.46 -28.66
CA GLU A 10 -11.97 -23.25 -27.44
C GLU A 10 -10.44 -23.29 -27.73
N ARG A 11 -10.05 -24.07 -28.73
CA ARG A 11 -8.64 -24.14 -29.14
C ARG A 11 -8.20 -22.90 -29.91
N THR A 12 -9.09 -22.33 -30.73
CA THR A 12 -8.87 -21.08 -31.47
C THR A 12 -8.79 -19.89 -30.53
N GLU A 13 -9.67 -19.81 -29.52
CA GLU A 13 -9.63 -18.76 -28.48
C GLU A 13 -8.37 -18.84 -27.62
N ARG A 14 -7.90 -20.04 -27.26
CA ARG A 14 -6.63 -20.23 -26.51
C ARG A 14 -5.41 -19.87 -27.34
N VAL A 15 -5.41 -20.15 -28.64
CA VAL A 15 -4.31 -19.79 -29.55
C VAL A 15 -4.31 -18.29 -29.82
N SER A 16 -5.47 -17.67 -30.03
CA SER A 16 -5.63 -16.21 -30.14
C SER A 16 -5.08 -15.49 -28.91
N ARG A 17 -5.45 -15.91 -27.71
CA ARG A 17 -4.92 -15.35 -26.43
C ARG A 17 -3.39 -15.50 -26.30
N LYS A 18 -2.79 -16.51 -26.88
CA LYS A 18 -1.36 -16.74 -26.82
C LYS A 18 -0.55 -15.92 -27.85
N GLN A 19 -1.21 -15.51 -28.93
CA GLN A 19 -0.61 -14.80 -30.04
C GLN A 19 -0.69 -13.26 -29.90
N GLU A 20 -1.58 -12.74 -29.03
CA GLU A 20 -1.82 -11.31 -28.80
C GLU A 20 -1.17 -10.75 -27.53
N ARG A 21 -0.11 -11.36 -27.02
CA ARG A 21 0.69 -10.80 -25.92
C ARG A 21 1.70 -9.77 -26.45
N ASP A 22 1.24 -8.85 -27.24
CA ASP A 22 1.96 -7.63 -27.55
C ASP A 22 1.65 -6.61 -26.46
N CYS A 23 2.67 -6.19 -25.71
CA CYS A 23 2.53 -5.25 -24.60
C CYS A 23 1.86 -3.93 -25.01
N ASP A 24 2.09 -3.49 -26.25
CA ASP A 24 1.45 -2.29 -26.79
C ASP A 24 -0.05 -2.48 -27.02
N ASN A 25 -0.47 -3.66 -27.44
CA ASN A 25 -1.89 -4.00 -27.56
C ASN A 25 -2.56 -4.09 -26.21
N LEU A 26 -1.91 -4.72 -25.22
CA LEU A 26 -2.43 -4.79 -23.85
C LEU A 26 -2.57 -3.39 -23.25
N ALA A 27 -1.57 -2.52 -23.43
CA ALA A 27 -1.64 -1.13 -22.95
C ALA A 27 -2.84 -0.37 -23.59
N ARG A 28 -3.11 -0.56 -24.88
CA ARG A 28 -4.29 0.02 -25.56
C ARG A 28 -5.61 -0.57 -25.03
N SER A 29 -5.63 -1.86 -24.72
CA SER A 29 -6.80 -2.54 -24.17
C SER A 29 -7.18 -2.09 -22.76
N LEU A 30 -6.31 -1.39 -22.04
CA LEU A 30 -6.68 -0.72 -20.79
C LEU A 30 -7.72 0.40 -20.99
N ASP A 31 -7.92 0.87 -22.22
CA ASP A 31 -8.90 1.91 -22.56
C ASP A 31 -10.15 1.36 -23.22
N ASP A 32 -10.31 0.03 -23.28
CA ASP A 32 -11.49 -0.61 -23.84
C ASP A 32 -12.77 -0.24 -23.04
N ALA A 33 -13.90 -0.15 -23.73
CA ALA A 33 -15.21 0.12 -23.13
C ALA A 33 -15.62 -0.99 -22.14
N SER A 34 -15.25 -2.24 -22.41
CA SER A 34 -15.54 -3.39 -21.57
C SER A 34 -14.60 -3.48 -20.37
N ALA A 35 -15.16 -3.44 -19.16
CA ALA A 35 -14.42 -3.68 -17.91
C ALA A 35 -13.72 -5.05 -17.90
N GLU A 36 -14.35 -6.06 -18.52
CA GLU A 36 -13.74 -7.39 -18.62
C GLU A 36 -12.45 -7.37 -19.45
N VAL A 37 -12.45 -6.67 -20.59
CA VAL A 37 -11.26 -6.52 -21.46
C VAL A 37 -10.17 -5.77 -20.71
N ARG A 38 -10.51 -4.66 -20.04
CA ARG A 38 -9.56 -3.88 -19.24
C ARG A 38 -8.94 -4.71 -18.12
N ARG A 39 -9.75 -5.52 -17.44
CA ARG A 39 -9.29 -6.40 -16.36
C ARG A 39 -8.30 -7.46 -16.87
N TRP A 40 -8.59 -8.08 -18.01
CA TRP A 40 -7.67 -9.03 -18.64
C TRP A 40 -6.36 -8.36 -19.08
N ALA A 41 -6.45 -7.19 -19.69
CA ALA A 41 -5.28 -6.42 -20.10
C ALA A 41 -4.40 -6.04 -18.90
N ALA A 42 -5.00 -5.53 -17.82
CA ALA A 42 -4.29 -5.18 -16.59
C ALA A 42 -3.53 -6.36 -15.99
N ARG A 43 -4.16 -7.54 -15.96
CA ARG A 43 -3.51 -8.75 -15.44
C ARG A 43 -2.35 -9.21 -16.31
N ASP A 44 -2.53 -9.23 -17.64
CA ASP A 44 -1.53 -9.76 -18.57
C ASP A 44 -0.34 -8.80 -18.73
N LEU A 45 -0.50 -7.50 -18.43
CA LEU A 45 0.57 -6.51 -18.34
C LEU A 45 1.59 -6.80 -17.24
N ALA A 46 1.28 -7.67 -16.28
CA ALA A 46 2.25 -8.13 -15.28
C ALA A 46 3.50 -8.79 -15.89
N ASP A 47 3.40 -9.31 -17.11
CA ASP A 47 4.51 -9.95 -17.81
C ASP A 47 5.18 -8.99 -18.82
N CYS A 48 4.79 -7.71 -18.84
CA CYS A 48 5.31 -6.67 -19.74
C CYS A 48 6.27 -5.74 -19.00
N PRO A 49 7.55 -5.66 -19.37
CA PRO A 49 8.49 -4.72 -18.76
C PRO A 49 8.04 -3.27 -18.91
N GLY A 50 8.14 -2.49 -17.82
CA GLY A 50 7.81 -1.05 -17.83
C GLY A 50 6.31 -0.73 -17.90
N SER A 51 5.44 -1.71 -17.68
CA SER A 51 3.98 -1.53 -17.73
C SER A 51 3.41 -0.73 -16.55
N SER A 52 4.17 -0.51 -15.48
CA SER A 52 3.70 0.22 -14.28
C SER A 52 3.16 1.61 -14.63
N ALA A 53 3.79 2.34 -15.54
CA ALA A 53 3.35 3.69 -15.91
C ALA A 53 1.94 3.71 -16.52
N VAL A 54 1.63 2.79 -17.44
CA VAL A 54 0.30 2.72 -18.08
C VAL A 54 -0.76 2.21 -17.11
N LEU A 55 -0.39 1.30 -16.20
CA LEU A 55 -1.28 0.82 -15.14
C LEU A 55 -1.63 1.92 -14.13
N VAL A 56 -0.65 2.71 -13.68
CA VAL A 56 -0.86 3.86 -12.80
C VAL A 56 -1.76 4.91 -13.47
N ALA A 57 -1.48 5.24 -14.74
CA ALA A 57 -2.31 6.18 -15.51
C ALA A 57 -3.76 5.68 -15.67
N ARG A 58 -3.97 4.38 -15.80
CA ARG A 58 -5.32 3.80 -15.83
C ARG A 58 -5.97 3.83 -14.47
N LEU A 59 -5.27 3.45 -13.40
CA LEU A 59 -5.79 3.41 -12.03
C LEU A 59 -6.39 4.76 -11.60
N ALA A 60 -5.73 5.86 -11.93
CA ALA A 60 -6.16 7.22 -11.59
C ALA A 60 -7.55 7.61 -12.16
N ARG A 61 -8.06 6.89 -13.16
CA ARG A 61 -9.33 7.18 -13.85
C ARG A 61 -10.27 5.98 -13.97
N GLU A 62 -9.91 4.83 -13.36
CA GLU A 62 -10.74 3.64 -13.40
C GLU A 62 -11.86 3.74 -12.37
N SER A 63 -13.09 3.57 -12.82
CA SER A 63 -14.28 3.57 -11.97
C SER A 63 -14.76 2.19 -11.58
N ASP A 64 -14.39 1.16 -12.33
CA ASP A 64 -14.80 -0.23 -12.03
C ASP A 64 -13.89 -0.82 -10.94
N ALA A 65 -14.45 -1.17 -9.79
CA ALA A 65 -13.72 -1.68 -8.64
C ALA A 65 -12.98 -2.98 -8.94
N ALA A 66 -13.54 -3.88 -9.75
CA ALA A 66 -12.89 -5.14 -10.11
C ALA A 66 -11.70 -4.94 -11.05
N VAL A 67 -11.71 -3.90 -11.88
CA VAL A 67 -10.56 -3.51 -12.69
C VAL A 67 -9.50 -2.88 -11.82
N ARG A 68 -9.86 -1.97 -10.89
CA ARG A 68 -8.93 -1.37 -9.92
C ARG A 68 -8.19 -2.43 -9.11
N GLU A 69 -8.91 -3.40 -8.57
CA GLU A 69 -8.33 -4.52 -7.80
C GLU A 69 -7.25 -5.27 -8.61
N VAL A 70 -7.52 -5.56 -9.88
CA VAL A 70 -6.54 -6.25 -10.75
C VAL A 70 -5.35 -5.36 -11.06
N ILE A 71 -5.56 -4.04 -11.32
CA ILE A 71 -4.47 -3.09 -11.55
C ILE A 71 -3.57 -3.02 -10.32
N LEU A 72 -4.14 -2.86 -9.11
CA LEU A 72 -3.40 -2.80 -7.86
C LEU A 72 -2.61 -4.09 -7.60
N THR A 73 -3.24 -5.25 -7.79
CA THR A 73 -2.57 -6.56 -7.70
C THR A 73 -1.39 -6.65 -8.67
N THR A 74 -1.57 -6.15 -9.89
CA THR A 74 -0.51 -6.16 -10.91
C THR A 74 0.63 -5.20 -10.54
N LEU A 75 0.32 -3.99 -10.07
CA LEU A 75 1.33 -3.03 -9.59
C LEU A 75 2.11 -3.57 -8.39
N THR A 76 1.42 -4.25 -7.46
CA THR A 76 2.07 -4.93 -6.33
C THR A 76 3.00 -6.04 -6.80
N ARG A 77 2.62 -6.82 -7.81
CA ARG A 77 3.48 -7.86 -8.40
C ARG A 77 4.71 -7.27 -9.11
N LEU A 78 4.57 -6.14 -9.80
CA LEU A 78 5.67 -5.44 -10.46
C LEU A 78 6.63 -4.82 -9.44
N GLY A 79 6.12 -4.15 -8.42
CA GLY A 79 6.86 -3.62 -7.28
C GLY A 79 8.00 -2.66 -7.62
N ASP A 80 8.03 -2.13 -8.85
CA ASP A 80 9.07 -1.19 -9.27
C ASP A 80 8.82 0.23 -8.73
N SER A 81 9.80 1.10 -8.85
CA SER A 81 9.73 2.48 -8.35
C SER A 81 8.58 3.29 -8.97
N THR A 82 8.20 3.00 -10.21
CA THR A 82 7.07 3.65 -10.89
C THR A 82 5.75 3.22 -10.27
N ALA A 83 5.59 1.92 -9.97
CA ALA A 83 4.43 1.41 -9.26
C ALA A 83 4.30 2.06 -7.87
N VAL A 84 5.37 2.07 -7.08
CA VAL A 84 5.39 2.68 -5.74
C VAL A 84 5.06 4.17 -5.80
N THR A 85 5.68 4.93 -6.71
CA THR A 85 5.37 6.36 -6.90
C THR A 85 3.90 6.58 -7.25
N GLY A 86 3.33 5.74 -8.13
CA GLY A 86 1.92 5.80 -8.48
C GLY A 86 0.99 5.50 -7.31
N LEU A 87 1.32 4.51 -6.48
CA LEU A 87 0.56 4.20 -5.26
C LEU A 87 0.60 5.36 -4.26
N VAL A 88 1.75 6.01 -4.06
CA VAL A 88 1.87 7.23 -3.23
C VAL A 88 0.97 8.35 -3.76
N GLN A 89 0.86 8.52 -5.07
CA GLN A 89 -0.07 9.49 -5.65
C GLN A 89 -1.55 9.12 -5.39
N CYS A 90 -1.90 7.83 -5.45
CA CYS A 90 -3.24 7.36 -5.12
C CYS A 90 -3.61 7.61 -3.64
N MET A 91 -2.65 7.58 -2.72
CA MET A 91 -2.88 7.95 -1.31
C MET A 91 -3.31 9.41 -1.12
N ARG A 92 -3.05 10.30 -2.09
CA ARG A 92 -3.50 11.71 -2.10
C ARG A 92 -4.86 11.91 -2.78
N SER A 93 -5.50 10.84 -3.24
CA SER A 93 -6.79 10.92 -3.95
C SER A 93 -7.91 11.37 -3.01
N GLU A 94 -8.88 12.12 -3.54
CA GLU A 94 -10.14 12.43 -2.85
C GLU A 94 -11.04 11.19 -2.70
N ASP A 95 -10.86 10.17 -3.54
CA ASP A 95 -11.55 8.88 -3.42
C ASP A 95 -10.95 8.07 -2.25
N ALA A 96 -11.70 7.98 -1.16
CA ALA A 96 -11.28 7.25 0.04
C ALA A 96 -11.08 5.75 -0.23
N ALA A 97 -11.85 5.15 -1.15
CA ALA A 97 -11.67 3.75 -1.51
C ALA A 97 -10.31 3.55 -2.19
N LEU A 98 -9.97 4.39 -3.17
CA LEU A 98 -8.68 4.33 -3.86
C LEU A 98 -7.50 4.58 -2.91
N ARG A 99 -7.63 5.53 -1.96
CA ARG A 99 -6.59 5.75 -0.93
C ARG A 99 -6.33 4.49 -0.11
N ASN A 100 -7.39 3.90 0.42
CA ASN A 100 -7.27 2.69 1.25
C ASN A 100 -6.70 1.51 0.46
N GLU A 101 -7.18 1.31 -0.76
CA GLU A 101 -6.67 0.28 -1.67
C GLU A 101 -5.16 0.46 -1.95
N ALA A 102 -4.69 1.70 -2.14
CA ALA A 102 -3.28 2.01 -2.36
C ALA A 102 -2.43 1.73 -1.09
N ILE A 103 -2.93 2.08 0.10
CA ILE A 103 -2.27 1.79 1.38
C ILE A 103 -2.10 0.27 1.55
N GLU A 104 -3.17 -0.50 1.32
CA GLU A 104 -3.12 -1.97 1.40
C GLU A 104 -2.14 -2.57 0.38
N ALA A 105 -2.07 -2.03 -0.85
CA ALA A 105 -1.10 -2.46 -1.84
C ALA A 105 0.35 -2.19 -1.38
N MET A 106 0.62 -1.03 -0.75
CA MET A 106 1.95 -0.68 -0.25
C MET A 106 2.40 -1.56 0.92
N LYS A 107 1.49 -2.00 1.79
CA LYS A 107 1.77 -2.97 2.87
C LYS A 107 2.38 -4.28 2.35
N LEU A 108 2.10 -4.65 1.09
CA LEU A 108 2.60 -5.87 0.45
C LEU A 108 3.97 -5.70 -0.23
N LEU A 109 4.56 -4.50 -0.17
CA LEU A 109 5.80 -4.12 -0.87
C LEU A 109 6.92 -3.68 0.09
N PRO A 110 7.30 -4.47 1.12
CA PRO A 110 8.23 -4.01 2.16
C PRO A 110 9.56 -3.50 1.59
N ASP A 111 10.20 -4.24 0.68
CA ASP A 111 11.51 -3.87 0.13
C ASP A 111 11.47 -2.64 -0.79
N ALA A 112 10.33 -2.44 -1.48
CA ALA A 112 10.15 -1.30 -2.38
C ALA A 112 9.71 -0.03 -1.65
N VAL A 113 9.02 -0.15 -0.52
CA VAL A 113 8.48 0.95 0.29
C VAL A 113 9.48 1.42 1.35
N ALA A 114 10.27 0.52 1.94
CA ALA A 114 11.25 0.87 2.98
C ALA A 114 12.19 2.04 2.59
N PRO A 115 12.72 2.15 1.36
CA PRO A 115 13.59 3.25 0.97
C PRO A 115 12.93 4.64 1.02
N ILE A 116 11.60 4.72 0.83
CA ILE A 116 10.86 5.98 0.82
C ILE A 116 10.09 6.24 2.13
N MET A 117 10.12 5.32 3.08
CA MET A 117 9.31 5.42 4.31
C MET A 117 9.63 6.68 5.11
N ARG A 118 10.91 7.04 5.25
CA ARG A 118 11.29 8.27 5.97
C ARG A 118 10.77 9.53 5.30
N GLU A 119 10.69 9.56 3.97
CA GLU A 119 10.10 10.68 3.23
C GLU A 119 8.59 10.75 3.47
N LEU A 120 7.88 9.62 3.43
CA LEU A 120 6.45 9.56 3.71
C LEU A 120 6.12 9.98 5.15
N LEU A 121 6.91 9.57 6.12
CA LEU A 121 6.75 9.95 7.54
C LEU A 121 7.13 11.41 7.81
N ALA A 122 7.80 12.09 6.89
CA ALA A 122 8.14 13.51 6.94
C ALA A 122 7.30 14.37 5.98
N ASP A 123 6.26 13.80 5.38
CA ASP A 123 5.38 14.53 4.46
C ASP A 123 4.77 15.77 5.12
N PRO A 124 4.67 16.92 4.43
CA PRO A 124 4.07 18.13 5.00
C PRO A 124 2.60 17.93 5.41
N ASP A 125 1.88 17.03 4.74
CA ASP A 125 0.50 16.69 5.05
C ASP A 125 0.43 15.66 6.20
N SER A 126 -0.26 16.00 7.30
CA SER A 126 -0.43 15.11 8.45
C SER A 126 -1.21 13.84 8.11
N ASP A 127 -2.16 13.91 7.16
CA ASP A 127 -2.92 12.73 6.76
C ASP A 127 -2.04 11.74 6.02
N MET A 128 -1.14 12.23 5.15
CA MET A 128 -0.14 11.38 4.50
C MET A 128 0.79 10.72 5.51
N ARG A 129 1.19 11.42 6.58
CA ARG A 129 2.00 10.81 7.65
C ARG A 129 1.23 9.75 8.42
N ILE A 130 -0.08 9.95 8.68
CA ILE A 130 -0.95 8.93 9.27
C ILE A 130 -1.02 7.70 8.35
N PHE A 131 -1.21 7.89 7.05
CA PHE A 131 -1.22 6.78 6.09
C PHE A 131 0.12 6.04 6.04
N ALA A 132 1.24 6.77 6.14
CA ALA A 132 2.57 6.16 6.25
C ALA A 132 2.71 5.28 7.50
N VAL A 133 2.21 5.74 8.65
CA VAL A 133 2.16 4.92 9.89
C VAL A 133 1.27 3.69 9.69
N ASN A 134 0.11 3.81 9.03
CA ASN A 134 -0.78 2.68 8.76
C ASN A 134 -0.12 1.63 7.84
N ILE A 135 0.77 2.04 6.93
CA ILE A 135 1.55 1.10 6.12
C ILE A 135 2.48 0.27 7.02
N LEU A 136 3.07 0.87 8.06
CA LEU A 136 3.98 0.18 8.98
C LEU A 136 3.31 -0.95 9.76
N GLU A 137 1.97 -0.92 9.94
CA GLU A 137 1.20 -1.94 10.66
C GLU A 137 1.45 -3.37 10.14
N SER A 138 1.58 -3.53 8.83
CA SER A 138 1.79 -4.84 8.20
C SER A 138 3.14 -4.95 7.49
N LEU A 139 3.96 -3.90 7.53
CA LEU A 139 5.25 -3.86 6.87
C LEU A 139 6.26 -4.74 7.63
N LYS A 140 6.71 -5.82 7.03
CA LYS A 140 7.73 -6.71 7.62
C LYS A 140 9.13 -6.15 7.37
N HIS A 141 9.54 -5.15 8.18
CA HIS A 141 10.85 -4.54 8.07
C HIS A 141 11.47 -4.32 9.47
N PRO A 142 12.78 -4.55 9.66
CA PRO A 142 13.43 -4.44 10.97
C PRO A 142 13.40 -3.02 11.56
N ASP A 143 13.29 -1.99 10.73
CA ASP A 143 13.30 -0.59 11.16
C ASP A 143 11.91 -0.04 11.55
N VAL A 144 10.84 -0.85 11.53
CA VAL A 144 9.49 -0.38 11.84
C VAL A 144 9.44 0.28 13.22
N GLU A 145 9.93 -0.37 14.27
CA GLU A 145 9.97 0.21 15.62
C GLU A 145 10.79 1.52 15.65
N LEU A 146 11.92 1.56 14.97
CA LEU A 146 12.76 2.77 14.90
C LEU A 146 11.99 3.94 14.28
N TRP A 147 11.31 3.72 13.16
CA TRP A 147 10.53 4.75 12.49
C TRP A 147 9.36 5.24 13.35
N LEU A 148 8.64 4.34 14.01
CA LEU A 148 7.56 4.70 14.92
C LEU A 148 8.05 5.53 16.11
N ARG A 149 9.21 5.20 16.68
CA ARG A 149 9.85 6.00 17.73
C ARG A 149 10.23 7.39 17.22
N GLU A 150 10.84 7.49 16.04
CA GLU A 150 11.16 8.78 15.40
C GLU A 150 9.90 9.64 15.23
N VAL A 151 8.76 9.05 14.86
CA VAL A 151 7.46 9.74 14.75
C VAL A 151 7.04 10.28 16.12
N ILE A 152 6.92 9.46 17.15
CA ILE A 152 6.44 9.92 18.47
C ILE A 152 7.39 10.90 19.15
N GLU A 153 8.67 10.91 18.79
CA GLU A 153 9.66 11.87 19.30
C GLU A 153 9.57 13.24 18.65
N ARG A 154 9.21 13.32 17.37
CA ARG A 154 9.41 14.52 16.54
C ARG A 154 8.15 15.09 15.92
N ASP A 155 7.14 14.27 15.60
CA ASP A 155 5.96 14.75 14.90
C ASP A 155 5.16 15.73 15.77
N PRO A 156 4.83 16.93 15.26
CA PRO A 156 4.07 17.91 16.02
C PRO A 156 2.57 17.58 16.10
N HIS A 157 2.07 16.71 15.21
CA HIS A 157 0.64 16.46 15.09
C HIS A 157 0.20 15.28 15.97
N ILE A 158 -0.69 15.57 16.91
CA ILE A 158 -1.12 14.61 17.93
C ILE A 158 -1.71 13.32 17.36
N ASN A 159 -2.48 13.39 16.26
CA ASN A 159 -3.11 12.20 15.68
C ASN A 159 -2.07 11.29 15.02
N VAL A 160 -1.02 11.85 14.40
CA VAL A 160 0.09 11.06 13.86
C VAL A 160 0.80 10.31 14.99
N CYS A 161 1.09 11.01 16.10
CA CYS A 161 1.68 10.39 17.27
C CYS A 161 0.79 9.30 17.87
N ALA A 162 -0.53 9.54 17.94
CA ALA A 162 -1.47 8.56 18.47
C ALA A 162 -1.48 7.26 17.66
N THR A 163 -1.57 7.38 16.32
CA THR A 163 -1.51 6.21 15.43
C THR A 163 -0.20 5.42 15.63
N ALA A 164 0.92 6.14 15.78
CA ALA A 164 2.22 5.49 16.01
C ALA A 164 2.32 4.83 17.42
N VAL A 165 1.69 5.43 18.46
CA VAL A 165 1.62 4.84 19.81
C VAL A 165 0.83 3.55 19.80
N ASP A 166 -0.33 3.53 19.13
CA ASP A 166 -1.16 2.33 19.05
C ASP A 166 -0.36 1.16 18.43
N LEU A 167 0.36 1.43 17.34
CA LEU A 167 1.19 0.43 16.69
C LEU A 167 2.41 0.02 17.53
N LEU A 168 3.06 0.97 18.24
CA LEU A 168 4.14 0.64 19.20
C LEU A 168 3.68 -0.26 20.34
N GLY A 169 2.42 -0.17 20.74
CA GLY A 169 1.84 -1.08 21.71
C GLY A 169 1.70 -2.53 21.22
N GLU A 170 1.87 -2.77 19.93
CA GLU A 170 1.77 -4.11 19.31
C GLU A 170 3.14 -4.67 18.89
N VAL A 171 4.04 -3.79 18.40
CA VAL A 171 5.32 -4.23 17.83
C VAL A 171 6.54 -3.69 18.56
N GLY A 172 6.35 -2.81 19.56
CA GLY A 172 7.43 -2.14 20.26
C GLY A 172 8.12 -3.05 21.27
N SER A 173 9.38 -2.75 21.52
CA SER A 173 10.19 -3.38 22.56
C SER A 173 10.47 -2.40 23.72
N SER A 174 11.23 -2.85 24.72
CA SER A 174 11.69 -1.98 25.82
C SER A 174 12.44 -0.73 25.34
N ALA A 175 12.95 -0.72 24.10
CA ALA A 175 13.59 0.46 23.50
C ALA A 175 12.63 1.64 23.27
N ALA A 176 11.32 1.39 23.15
CA ALA A 176 10.30 2.43 22.96
C ALA A 176 9.85 3.12 24.27
N LEU A 177 10.11 2.52 25.44
CA LEU A 177 9.57 3.00 26.72
C LEU A 177 9.92 4.45 27.03
N THR A 178 11.18 4.85 26.80
CA THR A 178 11.63 6.23 27.05
C THR A 178 10.93 7.23 26.12
N SER A 179 10.80 6.91 24.84
CA SER A 179 10.13 7.77 23.86
C SER A 179 8.65 7.92 24.18
N LEU A 180 7.96 6.86 24.62
CA LEU A 180 6.56 6.91 25.08
C LEU A 180 6.39 7.79 26.32
N GLN A 181 7.31 7.71 27.30
CA GLN A 181 7.28 8.59 28.49
C GLN A 181 7.50 10.06 28.12
N GLN A 182 8.42 10.34 27.21
CA GLN A 182 8.67 11.71 26.71
C GLN A 182 7.48 12.26 25.94
N LEU A 183 6.80 11.44 25.15
CA LEU A 183 5.58 11.83 24.45
C LEU A 183 4.50 12.32 25.41
N LYS A 184 4.28 11.62 26.53
CA LYS A 184 3.32 12.04 27.56
C LYS A 184 3.65 13.42 28.13
N ALA A 185 4.93 13.72 28.37
CA ALA A 185 5.34 15.05 28.85
C ALA A 185 5.15 16.12 27.78
N ARG A 186 5.39 15.81 26.50
CA ARG A 186 5.20 16.73 25.37
C ARG A 186 3.74 17.11 25.14
N PHE A 187 2.81 16.19 25.36
CA PHE A 187 1.37 16.40 25.22
C PHE A 187 0.63 16.30 26.56
N ALA A 188 1.18 16.91 27.62
CA ALA A 188 0.67 16.80 28.99
C ALA A 188 -0.80 17.20 29.15
N ASP A 189 -1.30 18.15 28.31
CA ASP A 189 -2.69 18.61 28.33
C ASP A 189 -3.65 17.69 27.58
N GLN A 190 -3.15 16.62 26.98
CA GLN A 190 -3.92 15.70 26.12
C GLN A 190 -4.10 14.34 26.83
N ALA A 191 -5.13 14.23 27.63
CA ALA A 191 -5.40 13.04 28.47
C ALA A 191 -5.46 11.74 27.64
N TYR A 192 -5.94 11.80 26.41
CA TYR A 192 -6.06 10.63 25.55
C TYR A 192 -4.69 10.08 25.09
N ILE A 193 -3.71 10.97 24.78
CA ILE A 193 -2.34 10.55 24.46
C ILE A 193 -1.65 9.93 25.66
N ALA A 194 -1.86 10.50 26.87
CA ALA A 194 -1.32 9.93 28.08
C ALA A 194 -1.86 8.51 28.31
N PHE A 195 -3.16 8.31 28.14
CA PHE A 195 -3.80 6.99 28.24
C PHE A 195 -3.27 5.99 27.21
N ALA A 196 -3.19 6.39 25.92
CA ALA A 196 -2.69 5.53 24.85
C ALA A 196 -1.23 5.10 25.11
N ALA A 197 -0.38 6.06 25.52
CA ALA A 197 1.01 5.77 25.85
C ALA A 197 1.16 4.85 27.09
N ASP A 198 0.32 5.04 28.12
CA ASP A 198 0.31 4.14 29.28
C ASP A 198 -0.11 2.72 28.90
N LEU A 199 -1.08 2.58 28.01
CA LEU A 199 -1.51 1.28 27.50
C LEU A 199 -0.40 0.59 26.70
N ALA A 200 0.28 1.33 25.81
CA ALA A 200 1.41 0.82 25.03
C ALA A 200 2.57 0.39 25.95
N ILE A 201 2.94 1.23 26.94
CA ILE A 201 3.98 0.90 27.94
C ILE A 201 3.62 -0.39 28.65
N LYS A 202 2.37 -0.53 29.10
CA LYS A 202 1.91 -1.73 29.80
C LYS A 202 2.04 -2.98 28.94
N ARG A 203 1.59 -2.94 27.70
CA ARG A 203 1.71 -4.07 26.75
C ARG A 203 3.17 -4.48 26.55
N ILE A 204 4.06 -3.51 26.28
CA ILE A 204 5.50 -3.76 26.08
C ILE A 204 6.17 -4.36 27.34
N GLN A 205 5.66 -4.09 28.53
CA GLN A 205 6.22 -4.64 29.77
C GLN A 205 5.68 -6.03 30.13
N GLU A 206 4.54 -6.41 29.59
CA GLU A 206 3.90 -7.71 29.82
C GLU A 206 4.36 -8.79 28.82
N ASP A 207 4.97 -8.41 27.67
CA ASP A 207 5.58 -9.32 26.69
C ASP A 207 7.06 -9.62 27.02
#